data_c666223113f9d3094249525d25645267
#
_entry.id   c666223113f9d3094249525d25645267
#
_cell.length_a   1.000
_cell.length_b   1.000
_cell.length_c   1.000
_cell.angle_alpha   90.00
_cell.angle_beta   90.00
_cell.angle_gamma   90.00
#
_symmetry.space_group_name_H-M   'P 1'
#
loop_
_entity.id
_entity.type
_entity.pdbx_description
1 polymer ?
#
loop_
_entity_poly.entity_id
_entity_poly.type
_entity_poly.pdbx_seq_one_letter_code
_entity_poly.pdbx_strand_id
1 'polypeptide(L)'
;KYPMDTDHFKNITLQQLEALISLVEEGSFSLAAKKMHLSQPALTKNIRNAEDYLGAPLVNRSSMGISLTPEGKIIYDYARRMVKLREEAKEKIDALGVNTGGNIYIGASTIPATYILPRVLSALRSNHPDITTYIKTADSEDVMNMVLAGEVEIGIIGKSPANKKLEAQELWKDRLVLAVPGNHAWSKKKAITIKDLLTEPFIVREKGSATRDFMENYFKEKKSVNLSQFNICAELGSSEAVKEAIIAGLGVSIISVYAIERELQQGMVAKIPIQGCRMERNFHLICRRNFDFRPFHKTFLGFLEENKYLS
;
A
#
# COMPACT_ATOMS: atom_id res chain seq x y z
N LYS A 1 32.83 -8.54 16.46
CA LYS A 1 31.81 -9.41 17.06
C LYS A 1 31.72 -9.03 18.54
N TYR A 2 30.69 -8.28 18.89
CA TYR A 2 30.35 -8.05 20.29
C TYR A 2 29.54 -9.26 20.75
N PRO A 3 29.85 -9.93 21.86
CA PRO A 3 28.98 -10.93 22.43
C PRO A 3 27.71 -10.20 22.90
N MET A 4 26.58 -10.47 22.28
CA MET A 4 25.30 -10.04 22.82
C MET A 4 25.08 -10.79 24.12
N ASP A 5 25.23 -10.08 25.24
CA ASP A 5 24.77 -10.56 26.53
C ASP A 5 23.25 -10.55 26.49
N THR A 6 22.66 -11.73 26.28
CA THR A 6 21.23 -11.93 26.04
C THR A 6 20.35 -11.47 27.22
N ASP A 7 20.93 -11.13 28.34
CA ASP A 7 20.19 -10.73 29.54
C ASP A 7 19.80 -9.24 29.52
N HIS A 8 20.53 -8.39 28.84
CA HIS A 8 20.24 -6.95 28.75
C HIS A 8 19.09 -6.61 27.82
N PHE A 9 18.80 -7.44 26.82
CA PHE A 9 17.65 -7.27 25.90
C PHE A 9 16.30 -7.23 26.65
N LYS A 10 16.19 -7.93 27.78
CA LYS A 10 14.97 -7.94 28.63
C LYS A 10 14.63 -6.57 29.22
N ASN A 11 15.59 -5.66 29.28
CA ASN A 11 15.43 -4.34 29.91
C ASN A 11 14.88 -3.29 28.95
N ILE A 12 14.70 -3.61 27.68
CA ILE A 12 14.11 -2.70 26.71
C ILE A 12 12.63 -2.49 27.03
N THR A 13 12.24 -1.24 27.24
CA THR A 13 10.89 -0.86 27.55
C THR A 13 10.10 -0.49 26.29
N LEU A 14 8.78 -0.65 26.35
CA LEU A 14 7.90 -0.23 25.26
C LEU A 14 8.05 1.27 24.95
N GLN A 15 8.27 2.11 25.97
CA GLN A 15 8.48 3.54 25.81
C GLN A 15 9.75 3.86 25.00
N GLN A 16 10.82 3.07 25.16
CA GLN A 16 12.04 3.21 24.35
C GLN A 16 11.80 2.81 22.89
N LEU A 17 10.99 1.78 22.67
CA LEU A 17 10.58 1.38 21.32
C LEU A 17 9.69 2.45 20.65
N GLU A 18 8.77 3.04 21.37
CA GLU A 18 7.97 4.17 20.91
C GLU A 18 8.84 5.40 20.60
N ALA A 19 9.88 5.64 21.40
CA ALA A 19 10.84 6.71 21.15
C ALA A 19 11.59 6.50 19.82
N LEU A 20 12.00 5.28 19.51
CA LEU A 20 12.64 4.95 18.23
C LEU A 20 11.66 5.15 17.06
N ILE A 21 10.42 4.69 17.19
CA ILE A 21 9.40 4.86 16.15
C ILE A 21 9.17 6.35 15.88
N SER A 22 8.90 7.13 16.93
CA SER A 22 8.65 8.56 16.81
C SER A 22 9.85 9.30 16.20
N LEU A 23 11.07 8.94 16.59
CA LEU A 23 12.29 9.55 16.07
C LEU A 23 12.47 9.31 14.56
N VAL A 24 12.18 8.12 14.09
CA VAL A 24 12.28 7.76 12.67
C VAL A 24 11.21 8.46 11.85
N GLU A 25 9.97 8.51 12.36
CA GLU A 25 8.84 9.14 11.68
C GLU A 25 8.99 10.66 11.56
N GLU A 26 9.49 11.31 12.62
CA GLU A 26 9.65 12.77 12.65
C GLU A 26 11.01 13.23 12.05
N GLY A 27 11.99 12.35 11.89
CA GLY A 27 13.32 12.66 11.39
C GLY A 27 14.12 13.66 12.26
N SER A 28 13.61 14.01 13.44
CA SER A 28 14.17 15.03 14.34
C SER A 28 13.94 14.69 15.81
N PHE A 29 15.01 14.76 16.62
CA PHE A 29 14.91 14.57 18.07
C PHE A 29 13.97 15.58 18.74
N SER A 30 13.98 16.83 18.29
CA SER A 30 13.12 17.88 18.85
C SER A 30 11.65 17.65 18.53
N LEU A 31 11.33 17.27 17.28
CA LEU A 31 9.96 17.00 16.86
C LEU A 31 9.42 15.72 17.51
N ALA A 32 10.20 14.65 17.54
CA ALA A 32 9.83 13.41 18.20
C ALA A 32 9.60 13.60 19.70
N ALA A 33 10.44 14.37 20.38
CA ALA A 33 10.25 14.70 21.79
C ALA A 33 8.94 15.44 22.02
N LYS A 34 8.65 16.44 21.18
CA LYS A 34 7.37 17.19 21.23
C LYS A 34 6.17 16.28 21.02
N LYS A 35 6.22 15.39 20.03
CA LYS A 35 5.15 14.41 19.75
C LYS A 35 4.89 13.48 20.93
N MET A 36 5.95 13.06 21.63
CA MET A 36 5.87 12.18 22.79
C MET A 36 5.65 12.92 24.12
N HIS A 37 5.47 14.23 24.11
CA HIS A 37 5.37 15.07 25.33
C HIS A 37 6.58 14.92 26.28
N LEU A 38 7.78 14.74 25.70
CA LEU A 38 9.03 14.61 26.43
C LEU A 38 9.94 15.82 26.16
N SER A 39 10.94 16.02 27.04
CA SER A 39 12.05 16.89 26.72
C SER A 39 13.00 16.18 25.74
N GLN A 40 13.70 16.94 24.88
CA GLN A 40 14.67 16.38 23.95
C GLN A 40 15.79 15.56 24.65
N PRO A 41 16.33 15.99 25.82
CA PRO A 41 17.27 15.17 26.59
C PRO A 41 16.65 13.83 27.05
N ALA A 42 15.38 13.81 27.45
CA ALA A 42 14.70 12.60 27.86
C ALA A 42 14.53 11.62 26.69
N LEU A 43 14.12 12.10 25.51
CA LEU A 43 14.05 11.27 24.31
C LEU A 43 15.43 10.73 23.93
N THR A 44 16.46 11.57 23.97
CA THR A 44 17.85 11.16 23.67
C THR A 44 18.31 10.07 24.64
N LYS A 45 17.97 10.19 25.93
CA LYS A 45 18.27 9.17 26.95
C LYS A 45 17.54 7.85 26.66
N ASN A 46 16.26 7.90 26.24
CA ASN A 46 15.51 6.70 25.89
C ASN A 46 16.17 5.93 24.73
N ILE A 47 16.57 6.64 23.67
CA ILE A 47 17.26 6.02 22.54
C ILE A 47 18.61 5.43 22.98
N ARG A 48 19.43 6.20 23.74
CA ARG A 48 20.72 5.71 24.22
C ARG A 48 20.58 4.48 25.10
N ASN A 49 19.62 4.48 26.03
CA ASN A 49 19.37 3.30 26.87
C ASN A 49 19.00 2.07 26.04
N ALA A 50 18.17 2.23 24.98
CA ALA A 50 17.85 1.13 24.08
C ALA A 50 19.11 0.63 23.33
N GLU A 51 19.96 1.53 22.85
CA GLU A 51 21.23 1.20 22.20
C GLU A 51 22.20 0.48 23.16
N ASP A 52 22.27 0.93 24.42
CA ASP A 52 23.09 0.32 25.47
C ASP A 52 22.60 -1.10 25.80
N TYR A 53 21.30 -1.31 25.91
CA TYR A 53 20.73 -2.65 26.16
C TYR A 53 20.88 -3.61 24.98
N LEU A 54 20.93 -3.09 23.77
CA LEU A 54 21.12 -3.89 22.57
C LEU A 54 22.60 -4.11 22.25
N GLY A 55 23.49 -3.31 22.84
CA GLY A 55 24.92 -3.32 22.53
C GLY A 55 25.25 -2.85 21.11
N ALA A 56 24.33 -2.13 20.47
CA ALA A 56 24.49 -1.66 19.10
C ALA A 56 23.76 -0.33 18.87
N PRO A 57 24.29 0.58 18.04
CA PRO A 57 23.60 1.81 17.65
C PRO A 57 22.37 1.48 16.80
N LEU A 58 21.27 2.16 17.06
CA LEU A 58 20.01 2.00 16.30
C LEU A 58 19.86 3.09 15.24
N VAL A 59 20.46 4.26 15.45
CA VAL A 59 20.33 5.40 14.55
C VAL A 59 21.68 5.99 14.18
N ASN A 60 21.82 6.34 12.91
CA ASN A 60 22.91 7.18 12.41
C ASN A 60 22.46 8.65 12.46
N ARG A 61 23.31 9.52 13.01
CA ARG A 61 23.11 10.97 13.04
C ARG A 61 24.02 11.60 11.98
N SER A 62 23.46 12.28 11.03
CA SER A 62 24.21 13.02 10.01
C SER A 62 23.66 14.43 9.83
N SER A 63 24.40 15.28 9.13
CA SER A 63 23.92 16.61 8.74
C SER A 63 22.69 16.57 7.81
N MET A 64 22.44 15.41 7.18
CA MET A 64 21.25 15.17 6.33
C MET A 64 20.06 14.60 7.10
N GLY A 65 20.17 14.41 8.43
CA GLY A 65 19.08 13.90 9.27
C GLY A 65 19.40 12.57 9.97
N ILE A 66 18.35 11.86 10.31
CA ILE A 66 18.39 10.60 11.07
C ILE A 66 18.06 9.45 10.12
N SER A 67 18.88 8.40 10.16
CA SER A 67 18.63 7.14 9.45
C SER A 67 18.82 5.96 10.37
N LEU A 68 18.17 4.85 10.09
CA LEU A 68 18.34 3.61 10.86
C LEU A 68 19.65 2.90 10.46
N THR A 69 20.30 2.29 11.46
CA THR A 69 21.32 1.27 11.22
C THR A 69 20.65 -0.04 10.77
N PRO A 70 21.39 -1.06 10.29
CA PRO A 70 20.83 -2.40 10.02
C PRO A 70 20.13 -2.98 11.25
N GLU A 71 20.73 -2.86 12.44
CA GLU A 71 20.18 -3.28 13.73
C GLU A 71 18.94 -2.46 14.08
N GLY A 72 19.02 -1.15 13.88
CA GLY A 72 17.90 -0.22 14.09
C GLY A 72 16.69 -0.56 13.23
N LYS A 73 16.89 -0.99 11.97
CA LYS A 73 15.80 -1.40 11.09
C LYS A 73 15.08 -2.65 11.62
N ILE A 74 15.84 -3.63 12.08
CA ILE A 74 15.27 -4.84 12.70
C ILE A 74 14.42 -4.45 13.92
N ILE A 75 14.99 -3.68 14.84
CA ILE A 75 14.27 -3.26 16.06
C ILE A 75 13.07 -2.39 15.73
N TYR A 76 13.17 -1.47 14.78
CA TYR A 76 12.05 -0.63 14.36
C TYR A 76 10.87 -1.45 13.86
N ASP A 77 11.10 -2.47 13.01
CA ASP A 77 10.05 -3.33 12.49
C ASP A 77 9.36 -4.14 13.61
N TYR A 78 10.12 -4.66 14.57
CA TYR A 78 9.56 -5.35 15.73
C TYR A 78 8.87 -4.39 16.71
N ALA A 79 9.43 -3.21 16.94
CA ALA A 79 8.84 -2.18 17.80
C ALA A 79 7.44 -1.79 17.33
N ARG A 80 7.26 -1.55 16.03
CA ARG A 80 5.94 -1.25 15.44
C ARG A 80 4.94 -2.36 15.68
N ARG A 81 5.36 -3.62 15.59
CA ARG A 81 4.50 -4.78 15.89
C ARG A 81 4.12 -4.85 17.37
N MET A 82 5.06 -4.60 18.27
CA MET A 82 4.83 -4.64 19.71
C MET A 82 3.86 -3.52 20.15
N VAL A 83 4.07 -2.29 19.67
CA VAL A 83 3.18 -1.17 19.95
C VAL A 83 1.78 -1.48 19.43
N LYS A 84 1.66 -2.03 18.21
CA LYS A 84 0.37 -2.41 17.66
C LYS A 84 -0.31 -3.51 18.45
N LEU A 85 0.42 -4.54 18.90
CA LEU A 85 -0.15 -5.60 19.75
C LEU A 85 -0.70 -5.04 21.07
N ARG A 86 -0.06 -4.01 21.64
CA ARG A 86 -0.60 -3.33 22.82
C ARG A 86 -1.92 -2.63 22.51
N GLU A 87 -2.00 -1.91 21.39
CA GLU A 87 -3.26 -1.26 20.99
C GLU A 87 -4.35 -2.29 20.69
N GLU A 88 -4.01 -3.40 20.03
CA GLU A 88 -4.94 -4.51 19.81
C GLU A 88 -5.46 -5.11 21.12
N ALA A 89 -4.60 -5.23 22.15
CA ALA A 89 -5.00 -5.74 23.46
C ALA A 89 -5.98 -4.77 24.15
N LYS A 90 -5.68 -3.46 24.11
CA LYS A 90 -6.56 -2.41 24.62
C LYS A 90 -7.94 -2.46 23.95
N GLU A 91 -7.96 -2.46 22.62
CA GLU A 91 -9.20 -2.53 21.85
C GLU A 91 -10.00 -3.82 22.13
N LYS A 92 -9.32 -4.96 22.37
CA LYS A 92 -9.99 -6.20 22.79
C LYS A 92 -10.64 -6.07 24.16
N ILE A 93 -10.01 -5.36 25.08
CA ILE A 93 -10.57 -5.08 26.40
C ILE A 93 -11.78 -4.13 26.27
N ASP A 94 -11.63 -3.07 25.48
CA ASP A 94 -12.70 -2.10 25.22
C ASP A 94 -13.90 -2.77 24.53
N ALA A 95 -13.67 -3.75 23.66
CA ALA A 95 -14.70 -4.53 22.96
C ALA A 95 -15.44 -5.55 23.85
N LEU A 96 -14.98 -5.81 25.08
CA LEU A 96 -15.75 -6.57 26.07
C LEU A 96 -16.95 -5.74 26.62
N GLY A 97 -16.91 -4.42 26.48
CA GLY A 97 -18.09 -3.56 26.60
C GLY A 97 -18.87 -3.56 25.28
N VAL A 98 -20.16 -3.21 25.32
CA VAL A 98 -21.12 -3.23 24.17
C VAL A 98 -20.76 -2.23 23.04
N ASN A 99 -19.49 -2.00 22.78
CA ASN A 99 -19.02 -1.03 21.78
C ASN A 99 -18.89 -1.70 20.42
N THR A 100 -19.76 -1.35 19.46
CA THR A 100 -19.75 -1.84 18.06
C THR A 100 -18.73 -1.12 17.19
N GLY A 101 -18.07 -0.08 17.69
CA GLY A 101 -17.08 0.73 17.00
C GLY A 101 -15.63 0.25 17.19
N GLY A 102 -14.73 0.78 16.38
CA GLY A 102 -13.30 0.48 16.49
C GLY A 102 -12.46 1.03 15.35
N ASN A 103 -11.16 0.78 15.43
CA ASN A 103 -10.18 1.19 14.42
C ASN A 103 -9.85 0.02 13.50
N ILE A 104 -9.86 0.27 12.19
CA ILE A 104 -9.48 -0.71 11.17
C ILE A 104 -8.26 -0.19 10.41
N TYR A 105 -7.18 -0.97 10.42
CA TYR A 105 -5.94 -0.64 9.72
C TYR A 105 -5.87 -1.39 8.40
N ILE A 106 -5.90 -0.65 7.29
CA ILE A 106 -6.01 -1.18 5.94
C ILE A 106 -4.76 -0.82 5.14
N GLY A 107 -4.10 -1.81 4.55
CA GLY A 107 -3.17 -1.61 3.46
C GLY A 107 -3.92 -1.67 2.14
N ALA A 108 -3.71 -0.72 1.24
CA ALA A 108 -4.38 -0.77 -0.04
C ALA A 108 -3.43 -0.42 -1.19
N SER A 109 -3.51 -1.19 -2.28
CA SER A 109 -2.78 -0.85 -3.50
C SER A 109 -3.38 0.41 -4.14
N THR A 110 -2.59 1.07 -4.99
CA THR A 110 -2.85 2.44 -5.46
C THR A 110 -4.25 2.65 -6.04
N ILE A 111 -4.78 1.72 -6.84
CA ILE A 111 -6.12 1.87 -7.43
C ILE A 111 -7.23 1.80 -6.37
N PRO A 112 -7.33 0.76 -5.53
CA PRO A 112 -8.31 0.73 -4.45
C PRO A 112 -8.19 1.92 -3.51
N ALA A 113 -6.97 2.28 -3.09
CA ALA A 113 -6.74 3.37 -2.13
C ALA A 113 -7.20 4.73 -2.65
N THR A 114 -6.93 5.01 -3.93
CA THR A 114 -7.16 6.34 -4.50
C THR A 114 -8.57 6.51 -5.06
N TYR A 115 -9.11 5.48 -5.73
CA TYR A 115 -10.30 5.65 -6.55
C TYR A 115 -11.55 4.92 -6.03
N ILE A 116 -11.39 3.84 -5.25
CA ILE A 116 -12.52 3.02 -4.80
C ILE A 116 -12.85 3.28 -3.33
N LEU A 117 -11.86 3.06 -2.44
CA LEU A 117 -12.06 3.16 -0.99
C LEU A 117 -12.64 4.50 -0.52
N PRO A 118 -12.22 5.67 -1.01
CA PRO A 118 -12.79 6.93 -0.54
C PRO A 118 -14.32 7.01 -0.70
N ARG A 119 -14.85 6.47 -1.80
CA ARG A 119 -16.31 6.43 -2.05
C ARG A 119 -17.01 5.48 -1.07
N VAL A 120 -16.45 4.28 -0.90
CA VAL A 120 -16.97 3.26 0.01
C VAL A 120 -16.94 3.75 1.46
N LEU A 121 -15.83 4.36 1.88
CA LEU A 121 -15.66 4.84 3.25
C LEU A 121 -16.54 6.05 3.57
N SER A 122 -16.84 6.89 2.59
CA SER A 122 -17.83 7.96 2.76
C SER A 122 -19.20 7.40 3.13
N ALA A 123 -19.65 6.36 2.43
CA ALA A 123 -20.90 5.68 2.72
C ALA A 123 -20.85 4.88 4.04
N LEU A 124 -19.73 4.21 4.33
CA LEU A 124 -19.52 3.54 5.61
C LEU A 124 -19.64 4.52 6.79
N ARG A 125 -19.00 5.67 6.70
CA ARG A 125 -19.03 6.70 7.76
C ARG A 125 -20.44 7.17 8.08
N SER A 126 -21.30 7.28 7.07
CA SER A 126 -22.70 7.69 7.26
C SER A 126 -23.54 6.65 8.01
N ASN A 127 -23.23 5.35 7.82
CA ASN A 127 -23.97 4.25 8.42
C ASN A 127 -23.35 3.76 9.75
N HIS A 128 -22.03 3.87 9.88
CA HIS A 128 -21.24 3.37 11.01
C HIS A 128 -20.22 4.43 11.48
N PRO A 129 -20.69 5.52 12.13
CA PRO A 129 -19.83 6.64 12.56
C PRO A 129 -18.77 6.25 13.59
N ASP A 130 -18.97 5.16 14.31
CA ASP A 130 -18.05 4.66 15.36
C ASP A 130 -16.89 3.86 14.78
N ILE A 131 -16.90 3.53 13.47
CA ILE A 131 -15.80 2.84 12.80
C ILE A 131 -14.86 3.87 12.19
N THR A 132 -13.60 3.84 12.63
CA THR A 132 -12.53 4.66 12.06
C THR A 132 -11.60 3.79 11.23
N THR A 133 -11.27 4.23 10.03
CA THR A 133 -10.38 3.50 9.11
C THR A 133 -9.09 4.27 8.88
N TYR A 134 -7.96 3.56 8.96
CA TYR A 134 -6.63 4.08 8.67
C TYR A 134 -6.08 3.36 7.44
N ILE A 135 -5.83 4.10 6.36
CA ILE A 135 -5.37 3.51 5.10
C ILE A 135 -3.91 3.86 4.86
N LYS A 136 -3.10 2.83 4.61
CA LYS A 136 -1.73 2.95 4.14
C LYS A 136 -1.66 2.50 2.70
N THR A 137 -1.23 3.40 1.81
CA THR A 137 -1.10 3.11 0.37
C THR A 137 0.31 2.64 0.05
N ALA A 138 0.42 1.54 -0.71
CA ALA A 138 1.68 1.02 -1.22
C ALA A 138 1.43 0.21 -2.51
N ASP A 139 2.44 -0.46 -3.07
CA ASP A 139 2.20 -1.46 -4.11
C ASP A 139 1.59 -2.75 -3.51
N SER A 140 1.17 -3.68 -4.39
CA SER A 140 0.49 -4.89 -3.92
C SER A 140 1.40 -5.84 -3.16
N GLU A 141 2.70 -5.83 -3.43
CA GLU A 141 3.66 -6.68 -2.75
C GLU A 141 3.97 -6.15 -1.35
N ASP A 142 4.19 -4.86 -1.24
CA ASP A 142 4.37 -4.18 0.05
C ASP A 142 3.11 -4.31 0.93
N VAL A 143 1.90 -4.18 0.37
CA VAL A 143 0.66 -4.41 1.12
C VAL A 143 0.60 -5.84 1.66
N MET A 144 0.97 -6.85 0.87
CA MET A 144 1.05 -8.24 1.37
C MET A 144 2.04 -8.37 2.52
N ASN A 145 3.20 -7.73 2.41
CA ASN A 145 4.22 -7.73 3.45
C ASN A 145 3.72 -7.03 4.73
N MET A 146 3.02 -5.90 4.62
CA MET A 146 2.41 -5.21 5.76
C MET A 146 1.37 -6.09 6.48
N VAL A 147 0.53 -6.83 5.74
CA VAL A 147 -0.44 -7.77 6.33
C VAL A 147 0.29 -8.91 7.05
N LEU A 148 1.29 -9.53 6.42
CA LEU A 148 2.09 -10.59 7.03
C LEU A 148 2.84 -10.12 8.27
N ALA A 149 3.36 -8.90 8.24
CA ALA A 149 4.04 -8.28 9.36
C ALA A 149 3.08 -7.85 10.49
N GLY A 150 1.77 -7.80 10.24
CA GLY A 150 0.79 -7.29 11.18
C GLY A 150 0.77 -5.76 11.32
N GLU A 151 1.39 -5.04 10.39
CA GLU A 151 1.32 -3.58 10.35
C GLU A 151 -0.09 -3.08 10.00
N VAL A 152 -0.78 -3.83 9.14
CA VAL A 152 -2.18 -3.64 8.81
C VAL A 152 -2.95 -4.94 9.01
N GLU A 153 -4.23 -4.86 9.23
CA GLU A 153 -5.11 -6.00 9.52
C GLU A 153 -5.66 -6.61 8.24
N ILE A 154 -6.04 -5.75 7.33
CA ILE A 154 -6.68 -6.07 6.06
C ILE A 154 -5.84 -5.44 4.94
N GLY A 155 -5.66 -6.17 3.85
CA GLY A 155 -5.07 -5.65 2.62
C GLY A 155 -6.08 -5.65 1.49
N ILE A 156 -6.00 -4.67 0.58
CA ILE A 156 -6.77 -4.67 -0.67
C ILE A 156 -5.81 -4.50 -1.85
N ILE A 157 -5.67 -5.55 -2.66
CA ILE A 157 -4.63 -5.65 -3.68
C ILE A 157 -5.17 -6.09 -5.04
N GLY A 158 -4.43 -5.81 -6.11
CA GLY A 158 -4.83 -6.11 -7.50
C GLY A 158 -4.39 -7.47 -8.02
N LYS A 159 -3.95 -8.38 -7.15
CA LYS A 159 -3.58 -9.75 -7.53
C LYS A 159 -3.92 -10.74 -6.42
N SER A 160 -4.12 -12.01 -6.74
CA SER A 160 -4.28 -13.06 -5.74
C SER A 160 -2.92 -13.36 -5.08
N PRO A 161 -2.84 -13.47 -3.74
CA PRO A 161 -1.59 -13.78 -3.07
C PRO A 161 -1.22 -15.26 -3.29
N ALA A 162 0.06 -15.52 -3.59
CA ALA A 162 0.60 -16.88 -3.63
C ALA A 162 0.95 -17.42 -2.23
N ASN A 163 1.06 -16.54 -1.23
CA ASN A 163 1.49 -16.92 0.11
C ASN A 163 0.35 -17.57 0.90
N LYS A 164 0.55 -18.84 1.29
CA LYS A 164 -0.43 -19.66 2.05
C LYS A 164 -0.74 -19.15 3.46
N LYS A 165 0.03 -18.18 3.99
CA LYS A 165 -0.24 -17.52 5.28
C LYS A 165 -1.31 -16.43 5.16
N LEU A 166 -1.67 -16.05 3.93
CA LEU A 166 -2.73 -15.10 3.64
C LEU A 166 -3.97 -15.84 3.16
N GLU A 167 -5.12 -15.34 3.58
CA GLU A 167 -6.42 -15.64 3.01
C GLU A 167 -6.80 -14.53 2.07
N ALA A 168 -7.49 -14.88 0.97
CA ALA A 168 -7.89 -13.92 -0.03
C ALA A 168 -9.34 -14.17 -0.45
N GLN A 169 -10.08 -13.06 -0.61
CA GLN A 169 -11.44 -13.05 -1.13
C GLN A 169 -11.51 -12.07 -2.31
N GLU A 170 -12.13 -12.47 -3.41
CA GLU A 170 -12.40 -11.54 -4.52
C GLU A 170 -13.38 -10.46 -4.10
N LEU A 171 -13.03 -9.19 -4.38
CA LEU A 171 -13.80 -8.04 -3.94
C LEU A 171 -14.43 -7.27 -5.09
N TRP A 172 -13.62 -6.66 -5.97
CA TRP A 172 -14.11 -5.84 -7.08
C TRP A 172 -13.47 -6.26 -8.40
N LYS A 173 -14.24 -6.16 -9.49
CA LYS A 173 -13.70 -6.36 -10.84
C LYS A 173 -12.99 -5.11 -11.33
N ASP A 174 -11.90 -5.28 -12.05
CA ASP A 174 -11.14 -4.20 -12.69
C ASP A 174 -10.85 -4.55 -14.14
N ARG A 175 -10.84 -3.55 -14.98
CA ARG A 175 -10.47 -3.67 -16.39
C ARG A 175 -9.28 -2.77 -16.69
N LEU A 176 -8.21 -3.37 -17.20
CA LEU A 176 -7.06 -2.63 -17.70
C LEU A 176 -7.28 -2.28 -19.17
N VAL A 177 -7.03 -1.04 -19.52
CA VAL A 177 -7.21 -0.49 -20.86
C VAL A 177 -5.95 0.19 -21.32
N LEU A 178 -5.70 0.20 -22.62
CA LEU A 178 -4.68 1.08 -23.18
C LEU A 178 -5.22 2.51 -23.16
N ALA A 179 -4.52 3.37 -22.46
CA ALA A 179 -4.80 4.80 -22.38
C ALA A 179 -3.77 5.59 -23.19
N VAL A 180 -4.25 6.57 -23.93
CA VAL A 180 -3.45 7.49 -24.75
C VAL A 180 -3.88 8.93 -24.47
N PRO A 181 -3.04 9.94 -24.71
CA PRO A 181 -3.46 11.34 -24.66
C PRO A 181 -4.72 11.59 -25.50
N GLY A 182 -5.60 12.50 -25.07
CA GLY A 182 -6.86 12.77 -25.78
C GLY A 182 -6.65 13.27 -27.22
N ASN A 183 -5.55 13.95 -27.51
CA ASN A 183 -5.15 14.41 -28.83
C ASN A 183 -4.26 13.44 -29.63
N HIS A 184 -4.01 12.23 -29.10
CA HIS A 184 -3.16 11.23 -29.74
C HIS A 184 -3.72 10.77 -31.10
N ALA A 185 -2.86 10.43 -32.04
CA ALA A 185 -3.26 9.95 -33.38
C ALA A 185 -4.20 8.73 -33.33
N TRP A 186 -4.14 7.93 -32.26
CA TRP A 186 -5.01 6.79 -32.06
C TRP A 186 -6.37 7.12 -31.41
N SER A 187 -6.56 8.31 -30.87
CA SER A 187 -7.77 8.65 -30.11
C SER A 187 -9.07 8.41 -30.89
N LYS A 188 -9.01 8.47 -32.23
CA LYS A 188 -10.15 8.21 -33.14
C LYS A 188 -10.14 6.83 -33.79
N LYS A 189 -9.13 5.98 -33.51
CA LYS A 189 -9.08 4.63 -34.06
C LYS A 189 -10.02 3.68 -33.34
N LYS A 190 -10.68 2.78 -34.08
CA LYS A 190 -11.53 1.74 -33.50
C LYS A 190 -10.73 0.70 -32.70
N ALA A 191 -9.50 0.40 -33.11
CA ALA A 191 -8.57 -0.48 -32.42
C ALA A 191 -7.17 -0.31 -33.02
N ILE A 192 -6.15 -0.80 -32.29
CA ILE A 192 -4.76 -0.93 -32.74
C ILE A 192 -4.30 -2.37 -32.68
N THR A 193 -3.23 -2.68 -33.37
CA THR A 193 -2.54 -3.99 -33.27
C THR A 193 -1.49 -3.96 -32.17
N ILE A 194 -1.02 -5.15 -31.75
CA ILE A 194 0.12 -5.24 -30.83
C ILE A 194 1.39 -4.65 -31.46
N LYS A 195 1.59 -4.81 -32.78
CA LYS A 195 2.74 -4.23 -33.47
C LYS A 195 2.76 -2.70 -33.37
N ASP A 196 1.59 -2.06 -33.52
CA ASP A 196 1.49 -0.62 -33.30
C ASP A 196 1.91 -0.23 -31.87
N LEU A 197 1.42 -0.99 -30.88
CA LEU A 197 1.72 -0.72 -29.47
C LEU A 197 3.22 -0.82 -29.15
N LEU A 198 3.93 -1.77 -29.74
CA LEU A 198 5.37 -1.99 -29.48
C LEU A 198 6.26 -0.86 -30.02
N THR A 199 5.78 -0.07 -30.96
CA THR A 199 6.56 1.07 -31.54
C THR A 199 6.33 2.39 -30.81
N GLU A 200 5.24 2.49 -30.04
CA GLU A 200 4.87 3.71 -29.34
C GLU A 200 5.63 3.87 -28.03
N PRO A 201 6.04 5.09 -27.62
CA PRO A 201 6.59 5.32 -26.30
C PRO A 201 5.63 4.81 -25.21
N PHE A 202 6.13 3.89 -24.37
CA PHE A 202 5.32 3.16 -23.41
C PHE A 202 5.77 3.43 -21.98
N ILE A 203 4.82 3.79 -21.13
CA ILE A 203 5.03 4.05 -19.69
C ILE A 203 4.67 2.79 -18.93
N VAL A 204 5.56 2.32 -18.06
CA VAL A 204 5.29 1.15 -17.19
C VAL A 204 5.21 1.57 -15.73
N ARG A 205 4.54 0.74 -14.94
CA ARG A 205 4.57 0.79 -13.50
C ARG A 205 5.87 0.16 -12.96
N GLU A 206 6.22 0.52 -11.75
CA GLU A 206 7.33 -0.05 -10.97
C GLU A 206 7.16 -1.56 -10.75
N LYS A 207 8.27 -2.23 -10.44
CA LYS A 207 8.26 -3.63 -9.99
C LYS A 207 7.48 -3.75 -8.67
N GLY A 208 6.72 -4.86 -8.49
CA GLY A 208 5.81 -5.04 -7.36
C GLY A 208 4.38 -4.59 -7.63
N SER A 209 4.17 -3.74 -8.65
CA SER A 209 2.84 -3.32 -9.09
C SER A 209 2.05 -4.48 -9.69
N ALA A 210 0.86 -4.77 -9.14
CA ALA A 210 -0.05 -5.77 -9.69
C ALA A 210 -0.51 -5.45 -11.13
N THR A 211 -0.55 -4.17 -11.50
CA THR A 211 -0.90 -3.76 -12.88
C THR A 211 0.19 -4.17 -13.85
N ARG A 212 1.46 -3.95 -13.47
CA ARG A 212 2.60 -4.39 -14.27
C ARG A 212 2.65 -5.91 -14.37
N ASP A 213 2.60 -6.61 -13.24
CA ASP A 213 2.65 -8.09 -13.20
C ASP A 213 1.54 -8.69 -14.08
N PHE A 214 0.32 -8.18 -13.99
CA PHE A 214 -0.80 -8.64 -14.79
C PHE A 214 -0.55 -8.41 -16.30
N MET A 215 -0.11 -7.21 -16.65
CA MET A 215 0.19 -6.86 -18.05
C MET A 215 1.29 -7.73 -18.63
N GLU A 216 2.42 -7.88 -17.93
CA GLU A 216 3.56 -8.70 -18.37
C GLU A 216 3.14 -10.15 -18.59
N ASN A 217 2.42 -10.75 -17.63
CA ASN A 217 1.94 -12.12 -17.74
C ASN A 217 0.93 -12.28 -18.88
N TYR A 218 -0.01 -11.34 -19.01
CA TYR A 218 -1.01 -11.35 -20.08
C TYR A 218 -0.37 -11.34 -21.47
N PHE A 219 0.58 -10.43 -21.71
CA PHE A 219 1.25 -10.34 -23.02
C PHE A 219 2.15 -11.55 -23.28
N LYS A 220 2.88 -12.02 -22.27
CA LYS A 220 3.73 -13.19 -22.38
C LYS A 220 2.92 -14.45 -22.70
N GLU A 221 1.88 -14.73 -21.95
CA GLU A 221 1.10 -15.97 -22.07
C GLU A 221 0.14 -15.97 -23.27
N LYS A 222 -0.54 -14.85 -23.51
CA LYS A 222 -1.60 -14.77 -24.52
C LYS A 222 -1.12 -14.27 -25.88
N LYS A 223 0.03 -13.60 -25.94
CA LYS A 223 0.52 -12.92 -27.14
C LYS A 223 1.98 -13.24 -27.49
N SER A 224 2.67 -13.99 -26.65
CA SER A 224 4.10 -14.32 -26.81
C SER A 224 4.98 -13.06 -26.94
N VAL A 225 4.61 -11.99 -26.23
CA VAL A 225 5.31 -10.69 -26.22
C VAL A 225 5.85 -10.44 -24.81
N ASN A 226 7.14 -10.14 -24.72
CA ASN A 226 7.79 -9.79 -23.46
C ASN A 226 7.90 -8.27 -23.29
N LEU A 227 8.02 -7.80 -22.05
CA LEU A 227 8.15 -6.38 -21.74
C LEU A 227 9.38 -5.74 -22.43
N SER A 228 10.46 -6.47 -22.64
CA SER A 228 11.67 -6.01 -23.35
C SER A 228 11.43 -5.61 -24.81
N GLN A 229 10.30 -5.99 -25.40
CA GLN A 229 9.93 -5.63 -26.77
C GLN A 229 9.16 -4.30 -26.84
N PHE A 230 8.72 -3.77 -25.70
CA PHE A 230 8.06 -2.47 -25.64
C PHE A 230 9.09 -1.34 -25.70
N ASN A 231 8.72 -0.24 -26.34
CA ASN A 231 9.52 0.99 -26.37
C ASN A 231 9.31 1.76 -25.04
N ILE A 232 9.90 1.27 -23.95
CA ILE A 232 9.71 1.85 -22.61
C ILE A 232 10.43 3.20 -22.54
N CYS A 233 9.65 4.27 -22.32
CA CYS A 233 10.16 5.64 -22.14
C CYS A 233 10.23 6.07 -20.67
N ALA A 234 9.44 5.45 -19.75
CA ALA A 234 9.46 5.76 -18.33
C ALA A 234 8.95 4.59 -17.48
N GLU A 235 9.45 4.49 -16.24
CA GLU A 235 8.93 3.64 -15.16
C GLU A 235 8.49 4.54 -14.01
N LEU A 236 7.22 4.43 -13.58
CA LEU A 236 6.62 5.33 -12.58
C LEU A 236 5.98 4.55 -11.42
N GLY A 237 6.15 5.09 -10.21
CA GLY A 237 5.81 4.44 -8.94
C GLY A 237 4.34 4.50 -8.51
N SER A 238 3.42 5.07 -9.31
CA SER A 238 2.00 5.08 -8.99
C SER A 238 1.11 5.16 -10.22
N SER A 239 -0.14 4.73 -10.11
CA SER A 239 -1.12 4.85 -11.20
C SER A 239 -1.45 6.30 -11.51
N GLU A 240 -1.43 7.17 -10.49
CA GLU A 240 -1.62 8.61 -10.65
C GLU A 240 -0.51 9.24 -11.49
N ALA A 241 0.76 8.92 -11.17
CA ALA A 241 1.90 9.41 -11.94
C ALA A 241 1.86 8.94 -13.42
N VAL A 242 1.45 7.68 -13.66
CA VAL A 242 1.26 7.17 -15.03
C VAL A 242 0.16 7.92 -15.75
N LYS A 243 -0.97 8.19 -15.10
CA LYS A 243 -2.07 8.97 -15.66
C LYS A 243 -1.61 10.38 -16.07
N GLU A 244 -0.95 11.08 -15.15
CA GLU A 244 -0.44 12.44 -15.43
C GLU A 244 0.60 12.45 -16.56
N ALA A 245 1.46 11.43 -16.64
CA ALA A 245 2.43 11.31 -17.73
C ALA A 245 1.76 11.06 -19.09
N ILE A 246 0.66 10.27 -19.13
CA ILE A 246 -0.16 10.11 -20.34
C ILE A 246 -0.75 11.45 -20.75
N ILE A 247 -1.38 12.18 -19.83
CA ILE A 247 -1.99 13.49 -20.10
C ILE A 247 -0.95 14.49 -20.64
N ALA A 248 0.25 14.47 -20.06
CA ALA A 248 1.37 15.30 -20.51
C ALA A 248 1.94 14.91 -21.88
N GLY A 249 1.51 13.78 -22.46
CA GLY A 249 1.98 13.33 -23.77
C GLY A 249 3.33 12.60 -23.73
N LEU A 250 3.81 12.14 -22.58
CA LEU A 250 5.08 11.40 -22.46
C LEU A 250 5.03 10.06 -23.21
N GLY A 251 3.86 9.43 -23.27
CA GLY A 251 3.66 8.15 -23.93
C GLY A 251 2.28 7.57 -23.65
N VAL A 252 2.12 6.30 -23.95
CA VAL A 252 0.89 5.54 -23.71
C VAL A 252 1.11 4.50 -22.63
N SER A 253 0.04 4.03 -21.98
CA SER A 253 0.16 2.97 -20.95
C SER A 253 -1.09 2.12 -20.86
N ILE A 254 -0.91 0.92 -20.28
CA ILE A 254 -2.03 0.08 -19.82
C ILE A 254 -2.30 0.38 -18.35
N ILE A 255 -3.51 0.87 -18.09
CA ILE A 255 -3.92 1.38 -16.78
C ILE A 255 -5.34 0.91 -16.44
N SER A 256 -5.68 0.87 -15.16
CA SER A 256 -7.04 0.59 -14.69
C SER A 256 -8.02 1.67 -15.16
N VAL A 257 -9.20 1.26 -15.59
CA VAL A 257 -10.26 2.19 -16.00
C VAL A 257 -10.66 3.13 -14.85
N TYR A 258 -10.58 2.68 -13.61
CA TYR A 258 -10.86 3.52 -12.43
C TYR A 258 -9.95 4.74 -12.34
N ALA A 259 -8.70 4.61 -12.76
CA ALA A 259 -7.71 5.69 -12.66
C ALA A 259 -7.96 6.83 -13.64
N ILE A 260 -8.69 6.57 -14.72
CA ILE A 260 -8.86 7.52 -15.84
C ILE A 260 -10.33 7.86 -16.14
N GLU A 261 -11.27 7.46 -15.26
CA GLU A 261 -12.71 7.62 -15.51
C GLU A 261 -13.08 9.09 -15.75
N ARG A 262 -12.57 10.00 -14.93
CA ARG A 262 -12.83 11.46 -15.04
C ARG A 262 -12.18 12.06 -16.30
N GLU A 263 -10.95 11.70 -16.56
CA GLU A 263 -10.17 12.17 -17.69
C GLU A 263 -10.72 11.66 -19.02
N LEU A 264 -11.33 10.46 -19.05
CA LEU A 264 -12.08 9.97 -20.20
C LEU A 264 -13.32 10.81 -20.47
N GLN A 265 -14.07 11.18 -19.42
CA GLN A 265 -15.25 12.05 -19.55
C GLN A 265 -14.87 13.47 -20.01
N GLN A 266 -13.73 13.96 -19.60
CA GLN A 266 -13.20 15.29 -19.97
C GLN A 266 -12.47 15.30 -21.32
N GLY A 267 -12.26 14.13 -21.96
CA GLY A 267 -11.52 14.02 -23.21
C GLY A 267 -10.02 14.26 -23.11
N MET A 268 -9.46 14.32 -21.89
CA MET A 268 -8.02 14.48 -21.65
C MET A 268 -7.24 13.21 -22.00
N VAL A 269 -7.89 12.06 -21.87
CA VAL A 269 -7.36 10.72 -22.18
C VAL A 269 -8.38 9.99 -23.05
N ALA A 270 -7.92 9.16 -23.95
CA ALA A 270 -8.74 8.23 -24.72
C ALA A 270 -8.34 6.78 -24.43
N LYS A 271 -9.32 5.88 -24.35
CA LYS A 271 -9.07 4.43 -24.24
C LYS A 271 -9.17 3.78 -25.62
N ILE A 272 -8.17 3.00 -25.99
CA ILE A 272 -8.07 2.37 -27.31
C ILE A 272 -8.06 0.85 -27.17
N PRO A 273 -8.98 0.13 -27.82
CA PRO A 273 -8.94 -1.33 -27.87
C PRO A 273 -7.69 -1.84 -28.57
N ILE A 274 -7.03 -2.85 -27.99
CA ILE A 274 -5.97 -3.62 -28.65
C ILE A 274 -6.63 -4.87 -29.23
N GLN A 275 -6.43 -5.14 -30.54
CA GLN A 275 -7.04 -6.27 -31.23
C GLN A 275 -6.75 -7.60 -30.54
N GLY A 276 -7.83 -8.33 -30.20
CA GLY A 276 -7.76 -9.61 -29.52
C GLY A 276 -7.22 -9.56 -28.09
N CYS A 277 -7.26 -8.39 -27.42
CA CYS A 277 -6.90 -8.25 -26.01
C CYS A 277 -8.12 -7.85 -25.18
N ARG A 278 -8.32 -8.58 -24.09
CA ARG A 278 -9.27 -8.25 -23.02
C ARG A 278 -8.59 -8.52 -21.69
N MET A 279 -8.28 -7.46 -20.98
CA MET A 279 -7.51 -7.50 -19.74
C MET A 279 -8.42 -7.19 -18.57
N GLU A 280 -8.90 -8.22 -17.91
CA GLU A 280 -9.78 -8.14 -16.73
C GLU A 280 -9.11 -8.84 -15.56
N ARG A 281 -9.23 -8.27 -14.37
CA ARG A 281 -8.72 -8.82 -13.12
C ARG A 281 -9.69 -8.55 -11.99
N ASN A 282 -9.42 -9.15 -10.81
CA ASN A 282 -10.14 -8.84 -9.59
C ASN A 282 -9.20 -8.15 -8.59
N PHE A 283 -9.73 -7.19 -7.84
CA PHE A 283 -9.12 -6.80 -6.57
C PHE A 283 -9.48 -7.83 -5.52
N HIS A 284 -8.54 -8.09 -4.62
CA HIS A 284 -8.69 -9.07 -3.54
C HIS A 284 -8.56 -8.38 -2.20
N LEU A 285 -9.47 -8.71 -1.30
CA LEU A 285 -9.28 -8.47 0.11
C LEU A 285 -8.40 -9.60 0.65
N ILE A 286 -7.38 -9.25 1.41
CA ILE A 286 -6.47 -10.19 2.03
C ILE A 286 -6.35 -9.94 3.54
N CYS A 287 -6.19 -11.00 4.30
CA CYS A 287 -5.86 -10.94 5.71
C CYS A 287 -4.92 -12.10 6.08
N ARG A 288 -4.33 -12.07 7.27
CA ARG A 288 -3.60 -13.23 7.77
C ARG A 288 -4.56 -14.40 8.00
N ARG A 289 -4.12 -15.59 7.69
CA ARG A 289 -4.88 -16.82 8.03
C ARG A 289 -5.17 -16.85 9.53
N ASN A 290 -6.40 -17.19 9.88
CA ASN A 290 -6.90 -17.19 11.26
C ASN A 290 -6.90 -15.81 11.93
N PHE A 291 -7.04 -14.72 11.15
CA PHE A 291 -7.22 -13.39 11.71
C PHE A 291 -8.56 -13.33 12.47
N ASP A 292 -8.51 -12.91 13.74
CA ASP A 292 -9.70 -12.81 14.59
C ASP A 292 -10.48 -11.51 14.27
N PHE A 293 -11.47 -11.63 13.40
CA PHE A 293 -12.35 -10.54 13.02
C PHE A 293 -13.29 -10.14 14.16
N ARG A 294 -13.10 -8.94 14.70
CA ARG A 294 -13.99 -8.31 15.69
C ARG A 294 -15.32 -7.88 15.05
N PRO A 295 -16.35 -7.56 15.85
CA PRO A 295 -17.66 -7.15 15.31
C PRO A 295 -17.56 -6.02 14.28
N PHE A 296 -16.80 -4.97 14.54
CA PHE A 296 -16.64 -3.85 13.60
C PHE A 296 -15.91 -4.23 12.30
N HIS A 297 -14.98 -5.20 12.34
CA HIS A 297 -14.40 -5.75 11.10
C HIS A 297 -15.46 -6.47 10.28
N LYS A 298 -16.31 -7.29 10.93
CA LYS A 298 -17.39 -8.01 10.23
C LYS A 298 -18.39 -7.04 9.62
N THR A 299 -18.72 -5.96 10.34
CA THR A 299 -19.55 -4.88 9.83
C THR A 299 -18.91 -4.23 8.60
N PHE A 300 -17.63 -3.89 8.66
CA PHE A 300 -16.88 -3.33 7.54
C PHE A 300 -16.84 -4.27 6.33
N LEU A 301 -16.54 -5.56 6.56
CA LEU A 301 -16.50 -6.58 5.50
C LEU A 301 -17.85 -6.77 4.84
N GLY A 302 -18.93 -6.87 5.63
CA GLY A 302 -20.29 -6.94 5.11
C GLY A 302 -20.63 -5.73 4.27
N PHE A 303 -20.24 -4.53 4.73
CA PHE A 303 -20.42 -3.29 3.98
C PHE A 303 -19.68 -3.27 2.64
N LEU A 304 -18.43 -3.79 2.60
CA LEU A 304 -17.70 -3.93 1.33
C LEU A 304 -18.38 -4.89 0.36
N GLU A 305 -18.96 -5.97 0.88
CA GLU A 305 -19.67 -6.97 0.06
C GLU A 305 -20.98 -6.43 -0.54
N GLU A 306 -21.78 -5.73 0.26
CA GLU A 306 -23.02 -5.11 -0.17
C GLU A 306 -22.77 -4.02 -1.23
N ASN A 307 -21.65 -3.33 -1.11
CA ASN A 307 -21.28 -2.21 -1.99
C ASN A 307 -20.31 -2.61 -3.12
N LYS A 308 -20.24 -3.89 -3.50
CA LYS A 308 -19.44 -4.38 -4.63
C LYS A 308 -19.75 -3.69 -5.97
N TYR A 309 -20.88 -3.03 -6.09
CA TYR A 309 -21.38 -2.39 -7.31
C TYR A 309 -21.28 -0.86 -7.28
N LEU A 310 -20.78 -0.24 -6.19
CA LEU A 310 -20.54 1.21 -6.13
C LEU A 310 -19.23 1.66 -6.83
N SER A 311 -18.58 0.72 -7.47
CA SER A 311 -17.34 0.94 -8.24
C SER A 311 -17.60 0.95 -9.74
#